data_60069e9b3e80ea19d54747c1fbc6b18b
#
_entry.id   60069e9b3e80ea19d54747c1fbc6b18b
#
_cell.length_a   1.000
_cell.length_b   1.000
_cell.length_c   1.000
_cell.angle_alpha   90.00
_cell.angle_beta   90.00
_cell.angle_gamma   90.00
#
_symmetry.space_group_name_H-M   'P 1'
#
loop_
_entity.id
_entity.type
_entity.pdbx_description
1 polymer ?
#
loop_
_entity_poly.entity_id
_entity_poly.type
_entity_poly.pdbx_seq_one_letter_code
_entity_poly.pdbx_strand_id
1 'polypeptide(L)'
;KAQGRLHSTTYLPTWRGRIQDRNGNVLAEDVASYAVSVDWDVITGDRALRFAREDAKTSIGNKQWQSISPEERQSYVDAYLPGRLSEMDGFWDTVAMTGGVNRQYVEKQLQLIREEVEQTAAVVWARQEEMHKKRYGDSVPFVANRNKLIKEQNEPHVVLAKVSDDNAIAFELLSAQFDNVLHVEHSRQRDYPSRTRSVLVDRSTLPKPMRAFDAIEVVIDDVAELIIGDVRNEVWAKDISRRPFRTRGLVDLSGYRAGDEVGQRGIEKSMERVLRGARGKIVLHRSGQELSRTDVQGGRDVQVTLDIALQARVEAVMSPELGLMEVQAWHNNALLPIGTPLRGAVVVLDVETSEVRAMVSTPALRDKHDVD
;
A
#
# COMPACT_ATOMS: atom_id res chain seq x y z
N LYS A 1 -24.49 8.57 -26.80
CA LYS A 1 -24.20 9.23 -25.49
C LYS A 1 -25.22 8.91 -24.39
N ALA A 2 -26.47 8.52 -24.69
CA ALA A 2 -27.47 8.13 -23.70
C ALA A 2 -27.23 6.71 -23.11
N GLN A 3 -26.72 5.77 -23.88
CA GLN A 3 -26.47 4.40 -23.45
C GLN A 3 -25.40 4.28 -22.33
N GLY A 4 -24.40 5.17 -22.31
CA GLY A 4 -23.35 5.15 -21.26
C GLY A 4 -23.80 5.56 -19.85
N ARG A 5 -25.04 6.08 -19.69
CA ARG A 5 -25.63 6.47 -18.39
C ARG A 5 -26.46 5.36 -17.75
N LEU A 6 -26.66 4.25 -18.46
CA LEU A 6 -27.49 3.13 -18.00
C LEU A 6 -26.69 1.96 -17.43
N HIS A 7 -25.36 2.05 -17.43
CA HIS A 7 -24.50 0.96 -17.00
C HIS A 7 -23.47 1.46 -15.98
N SER A 8 -23.26 0.68 -14.93
CA SER A 8 -22.11 0.79 -14.02
C SER A 8 -21.10 -0.29 -14.33
N THR A 9 -19.83 0.02 -14.14
CA THR A 9 -18.74 -0.96 -14.32
C THR A 9 -17.93 -1.02 -13.03
N THR A 10 -17.86 -2.23 -12.46
CA THR A 10 -17.04 -2.55 -11.29
C THR A 10 -15.86 -3.39 -11.72
N TYR A 11 -14.68 -3.08 -11.23
CA TYR A 11 -13.46 -3.84 -11.48
C TYR A 11 -13.12 -4.66 -10.23
N LEU A 12 -12.97 -5.97 -10.40
CA LEU A 12 -12.59 -6.88 -9.33
C LEU A 12 -11.07 -6.90 -9.19
N PRO A 13 -10.51 -6.85 -7.97
CA PRO A 13 -9.08 -6.91 -7.74
C PRO A 13 -8.50 -8.24 -8.22
N THR A 14 -7.23 -8.22 -8.62
CA THR A 14 -6.44 -9.41 -8.93
C THR A 14 -5.48 -9.71 -7.77
N TRP A 15 -4.76 -10.81 -7.87
CA TRP A 15 -3.68 -11.18 -6.95
C TRP A 15 -2.39 -11.45 -7.71
N ARG A 16 -1.27 -11.26 -7.04
CA ARG A 16 0.06 -11.58 -7.59
C ARG A 16 0.35 -13.07 -7.45
N GLY A 17 1.05 -13.63 -8.42
CA GLY A 17 1.57 -15.00 -8.34
C GLY A 17 2.60 -15.14 -7.22
N ARG A 18 2.80 -16.36 -6.74
CA ARG A 18 3.82 -16.68 -5.75
C ARG A 18 5.20 -16.61 -6.36
N ILE A 19 6.20 -16.31 -5.52
CA ILE A 19 7.60 -16.57 -5.79
C ILE A 19 8.02 -17.74 -4.91
N GLN A 20 8.57 -18.77 -5.51
CA GLN A 20 9.00 -19.98 -4.81
C GLN A 20 10.47 -20.24 -5.08
N ASP A 21 11.17 -20.82 -4.09
CA ASP A 21 12.52 -21.31 -4.31
C ASP A 21 12.52 -22.61 -5.16
N ARG A 22 13.70 -23.16 -5.42
CA ARG A 22 13.83 -24.40 -6.20
C ARG A 22 13.14 -25.61 -5.57
N ASN A 23 12.92 -25.60 -4.28
CA ASN A 23 12.32 -26.68 -3.49
C ASN A 23 10.81 -26.49 -3.29
N GLY A 24 10.23 -25.39 -3.81
CA GLY A 24 8.82 -25.05 -3.63
C GLY A 24 8.51 -24.26 -2.35
N ASN A 25 9.53 -23.86 -1.57
CA ASN A 25 9.31 -22.99 -0.42
C ASN A 25 8.85 -21.62 -0.89
N VAL A 26 7.80 -21.11 -0.23
CA VAL A 26 7.24 -19.78 -0.60
C VAL A 26 8.17 -18.68 -0.10
N LEU A 27 8.58 -17.83 -1.03
CA LEU A 27 9.42 -16.65 -0.78
C LEU A 27 8.60 -15.37 -0.76
N ALA A 28 7.53 -15.32 -1.55
CA ALA A 28 6.57 -14.22 -1.56
C ALA A 28 5.20 -14.73 -2.03
N GLU A 29 4.14 -14.33 -1.34
CA GLU A 29 2.76 -14.63 -1.72
C GLU A 29 1.79 -13.53 -1.28
N ASP A 30 0.61 -13.51 -1.90
CA ASP A 30 -0.48 -12.66 -1.46
C ASP A 30 -1.31 -13.40 -0.41
N VAL A 31 -1.35 -12.89 0.80
CA VAL A 31 -2.21 -13.38 1.87
C VAL A 31 -3.49 -12.54 1.97
N ALA A 32 -4.57 -13.15 2.47
CA ALA A 32 -5.78 -12.43 2.77
C ALA A 32 -5.51 -11.33 3.80
N SER A 33 -6.14 -10.19 3.60
CA SER A 33 -6.05 -9.03 4.47
C SER A 33 -7.34 -8.23 4.35
N TYR A 34 -7.47 -7.16 5.11
CA TYR A 34 -8.58 -6.21 5.00
C TYR A 34 -8.04 -4.81 4.76
N ALA A 35 -8.89 -3.99 4.16
CA ALA A 35 -8.68 -2.56 4.06
C ALA A 35 -9.82 -1.84 4.80
N VAL A 36 -9.50 -0.76 5.48
CA VAL A 36 -10.49 0.11 6.12
C VAL A 36 -10.54 1.40 5.34
N SER A 37 -11.70 1.66 4.76
CA SER A 37 -12.01 2.91 4.08
C SER A 37 -12.99 3.75 4.88
N VAL A 38 -12.92 5.07 4.67
CA VAL A 38 -13.71 6.06 5.41
C VAL A 38 -14.34 7.03 4.44
N ASP A 39 -15.56 7.46 4.73
CA ASP A 39 -16.30 8.42 3.91
C ASP A 39 -15.55 9.74 3.75
N TRP A 40 -15.66 10.34 2.58
CA TRP A 40 -14.97 11.59 2.23
C TRP A 40 -15.32 12.76 3.16
N ASP A 41 -16.58 12.89 3.55
CA ASP A 41 -17.02 13.97 4.44
C ASP A 41 -16.44 13.88 5.87
N VAL A 42 -16.04 12.68 6.30
CA VAL A 42 -15.29 12.46 7.54
C VAL A 42 -13.83 12.87 7.34
N ILE A 43 -13.23 12.51 6.21
CA ILE A 43 -11.84 12.83 5.88
C ILE A 43 -11.62 14.34 5.78
N THR A 44 -12.58 15.08 5.22
CA THR A 44 -12.48 16.55 5.08
C THR A 44 -12.88 17.32 6.34
N GLY A 45 -13.61 16.70 7.26
CA GLY A 45 -14.23 17.36 8.39
C GLY A 45 -15.62 17.96 8.08
N ASP A 46 -16.12 17.84 6.86
CA ASP A 46 -17.44 18.37 6.46
C ASP A 46 -18.58 17.76 7.28
N ARG A 47 -18.39 16.52 7.75
CA ARG A 47 -19.33 15.84 8.64
C ARG A 47 -19.44 16.54 10.00
N ALA A 48 -18.33 16.98 10.59
CA ALA A 48 -18.34 17.76 11.83
C ALA A 48 -19.08 19.07 11.66
N LEU A 49 -18.85 19.76 10.53
CA LEU A 49 -19.54 21.01 10.19
C LEU A 49 -21.05 20.78 9.98
N ARG A 50 -21.43 19.68 9.34
CA ARG A 50 -22.85 19.32 9.16
C ARG A 50 -23.53 19.07 10.50
N PHE A 51 -22.94 18.28 11.39
CA PHE A 51 -23.49 18.01 12.71
C PHE A 51 -23.53 19.26 13.60
N ALA A 52 -22.49 20.09 13.59
CA ALA A 52 -22.52 21.36 14.30
C ALA A 52 -23.69 22.27 13.82
N ARG A 53 -23.99 22.24 12.52
CA ARG A 53 -25.15 22.98 11.96
C ARG A 53 -26.48 22.37 12.41
N GLU A 54 -26.59 21.06 12.50
CA GLU A 54 -27.80 20.37 12.98
C GLU A 54 -28.02 20.64 14.46
N ASP A 55 -26.98 20.62 15.28
CA ASP A 55 -27.02 20.97 16.70
C ASP A 55 -27.46 22.42 16.91
N ALA A 56 -26.82 23.35 16.19
CA ALA A 56 -27.17 24.75 16.20
C ALA A 56 -28.66 24.99 15.83
N LYS A 57 -29.13 24.30 14.80
CA LYS A 57 -30.52 24.37 14.34
C LYS A 57 -31.48 23.78 15.38
N THR A 58 -31.08 22.69 16.04
CA THR A 58 -31.89 22.01 17.04
C THR A 58 -32.00 22.86 18.31
N SER A 59 -30.91 23.54 18.72
CA SER A 59 -30.86 24.36 19.94
C SER A 59 -31.82 25.54 19.91
N ILE A 60 -32.03 26.18 18.74
CA ILE A 60 -32.93 27.35 18.64
C ILE A 60 -34.25 27.04 17.94
N GLY A 61 -34.38 25.85 17.35
CA GLY A 61 -35.57 25.39 16.65
C GLY A 61 -35.71 25.93 15.22
N ASN A 62 -36.43 25.15 14.38
CA ASN A 62 -36.55 25.41 12.95
C ASN A 62 -37.09 26.78 12.56
N LYS A 63 -38.08 27.28 13.32
CA LYS A 63 -38.73 28.58 13.03
C LYS A 63 -37.72 29.72 13.20
N GLN A 64 -37.01 29.73 14.33
CA GLN A 64 -36.01 30.76 14.63
C GLN A 64 -34.82 30.66 13.69
N TRP A 65 -34.36 29.43 13.37
CA TRP A 65 -33.29 29.19 12.40
C TRP A 65 -33.58 29.81 11.04
N GLN A 66 -34.84 29.78 10.59
CA GLN A 66 -35.22 30.35 9.29
C GLN A 66 -35.30 31.88 9.31
N SER A 67 -35.55 32.47 10.47
CA SER A 67 -35.74 33.91 10.61
C SER A 67 -34.46 34.72 10.86
N ILE A 68 -33.37 34.09 11.27
CA ILE A 68 -32.07 34.73 11.54
C ILE A 68 -31.22 34.86 10.27
N SER A 69 -30.30 35.83 10.29
CA SER A 69 -29.39 36.10 9.18
C SER A 69 -28.37 34.95 8.94
N PRO A 70 -27.74 34.87 7.78
CA PRO A 70 -26.66 33.90 7.53
C PRO A 70 -25.49 34.03 8.51
N GLU A 71 -25.12 35.25 8.89
CA GLU A 71 -24.05 35.56 9.84
C GLU A 71 -24.38 35.03 11.23
N GLU A 72 -25.61 35.27 11.69
CA GLU A 72 -26.10 34.74 13.00
C GLU A 72 -26.14 33.22 12.99
N ARG A 73 -26.58 32.58 11.91
CA ARG A 73 -26.50 31.11 11.76
C ARG A 73 -25.08 30.60 11.89
N GLN A 74 -24.12 31.29 11.24
CA GLN A 74 -22.72 30.91 11.32
C GLN A 74 -22.18 31.02 12.77
N SER A 75 -22.53 32.08 13.50
CA SER A 75 -22.13 32.22 14.90
C SER A 75 -22.62 31.06 15.77
N TYR A 76 -23.87 30.59 15.55
CA TYR A 76 -24.38 29.40 16.24
C TYR A 76 -23.60 28.13 15.83
N VAL A 77 -23.30 27.95 14.57
CA VAL A 77 -22.50 26.80 14.10
C VAL A 77 -21.10 26.81 14.73
N ASP A 78 -20.45 27.96 14.77
CA ASP A 78 -19.10 28.14 15.33
C ASP A 78 -19.05 27.82 16.85
N ALA A 79 -20.17 27.96 17.57
CA ALA A 79 -20.25 27.59 18.96
C ALA A 79 -20.24 26.04 19.17
N TYR A 80 -20.80 25.27 18.25
CA TYR A 80 -20.86 23.79 18.35
C TYR A 80 -19.70 23.10 17.64
N LEU A 81 -19.08 23.75 16.64
CA LEU A 81 -18.05 23.15 15.80
C LEU A 81 -16.83 22.60 16.58
N PRO A 82 -16.27 23.29 17.60
CA PRO A 82 -15.13 22.78 18.34
C PRO A 82 -15.42 21.43 19.04
N GLY A 83 -16.62 21.24 19.58
CA GLY A 83 -17.04 19.97 20.17
C GLY A 83 -17.05 18.84 19.13
N ARG A 84 -17.63 19.09 17.96
CA ARG A 84 -17.70 18.11 16.88
C ARG A 84 -16.33 17.78 16.27
N LEU A 85 -15.42 18.76 16.20
CA LEU A 85 -14.04 18.52 15.81
C LEU A 85 -13.29 17.66 16.84
N SER A 86 -13.52 17.89 18.12
CA SER A 86 -12.93 17.06 19.18
C SER A 86 -13.43 15.60 19.14
N GLU A 87 -14.72 15.39 18.86
CA GLU A 87 -15.27 14.05 18.65
C GLU A 87 -14.59 13.34 17.44
N MET A 88 -14.35 14.09 16.37
CA MET A 88 -13.66 13.58 15.19
C MET A 88 -12.18 13.26 15.44
N ASP A 89 -11.49 14.05 16.26
CA ASP A 89 -10.13 13.73 16.70
C ASP A 89 -10.10 12.42 17.49
N GLY A 90 -11.04 12.23 18.43
CA GLY A 90 -11.20 10.98 19.17
C GLY A 90 -11.53 9.78 18.28
N PHE A 91 -12.30 9.98 17.20
CA PHE A 91 -12.55 8.96 16.18
C PHE A 91 -11.25 8.52 15.51
N TRP A 92 -10.42 9.46 15.05
CA TRP A 92 -9.15 9.14 14.40
C TRP A 92 -8.14 8.50 15.35
N ASP A 93 -8.14 8.88 16.62
CA ASP A 93 -7.34 8.20 17.66
C ASP A 93 -7.78 6.74 17.82
N THR A 94 -9.09 6.50 17.81
CA THR A 94 -9.66 5.15 17.89
C THR A 94 -9.30 4.33 16.64
N VAL A 95 -9.37 4.92 15.44
CA VAL A 95 -8.94 4.27 14.18
C VAL A 95 -7.46 3.89 14.24
N ALA A 96 -6.60 4.79 14.70
CA ALA A 96 -5.17 4.52 14.84
C ALA A 96 -4.89 3.38 15.84
N MET A 97 -5.50 3.42 17.00
CA MET A 97 -5.36 2.40 18.05
C MET A 97 -5.86 1.03 17.58
N THR A 98 -7.05 0.96 16.99
CA THR A 98 -7.65 -0.28 16.49
C THR A 98 -6.83 -0.86 15.33
N GLY A 99 -6.25 0.01 14.50
CA GLY A 99 -5.39 -0.41 13.39
C GLY A 99 -3.96 -0.78 13.79
N GLY A 100 -3.58 -0.58 15.05
CA GLY A 100 -2.23 -0.84 15.55
C GLY A 100 -1.18 0.09 14.92
N VAL A 101 -1.58 1.29 14.49
CA VAL A 101 -0.71 2.29 13.87
C VAL A 101 -0.64 3.56 14.74
N ASN A 102 0.39 4.38 14.53
CA ASN A 102 0.43 5.69 15.22
C ASN A 102 -0.50 6.70 14.53
N ARG A 103 -0.95 7.69 15.29
CA ARG A 103 -1.84 8.76 14.80
C ARG A 103 -1.22 9.53 13.62
N GLN A 104 0.07 9.77 13.62
CA GLN A 104 0.77 10.48 12.55
C GLN A 104 0.68 9.74 11.21
N TYR A 105 0.69 8.41 11.24
CA TYR A 105 0.47 7.61 10.04
C TYR A 105 -0.92 7.88 9.45
N VAL A 106 -1.96 7.86 10.30
CA VAL A 106 -3.34 8.16 9.86
C VAL A 106 -3.43 9.56 9.27
N GLU A 107 -2.90 10.57 9.95
CA GLU A 107 -2.90 11.96 9.47
C GLU A 107 -2.22 12.11 8.10
N LYS A 108 -1.07 11.46 7.92
CA LYS A 108 -0.37 11.44 6.64
C LYS A 108 -1.22 10.81 5.54
N GLN A 109 -1.91 9.69 5.82
CA GLN A 109 -2.82 9.08 4.85
C GLN A 109 -3.98 10.00 4.49
N LEU A 110 -4.61 10.65 5.48
CA LEU A 110 -5.69 11.61 5.26
C LEU A 110 -5.24 12.78 4.38
N GLN A 111 -4.03 13.29 4.61
CA GLN A 111 -3.46 14.36 3.79
C GLN A 111 -3.25 13.90 2.35
N LEU A 112 -2.63 12.74 2.13
CA LEU A 112 -2.42 12.20 0.78
C LEU A 112 -3.73 11.97 0.03
N ILE A 113 -4.75 11.44 0.70
CA ILE A 113 -6.08 11.24 0.12
C ILE A 113 -6.71 12.59 -0.28
N ARG A 114 -6.64 13.61 0.59
CA ARG A 114 -7.16 14.96 0.28
C ARG A 114 -6.47 15.54 -0.95
N GLU A 115 -5.14 15.50 -1.00
CA GLU A 115 -4.36 16.03 -2.12
C GLU A 115 -4.70 15.33 -3.43
N GLU A 116 -4.83 13.99 -3.43
CA GLU A 116 -5.19 13.22 -4.63
C GLU A 116 -6.59 13.55 -5.14
N VAL A 117 -7.58 13.61 -4.24
CA VAL A 117 -8.98 13.91 -4.60
C VAL A 117 -9.12 15.35 -5.08
N GLU A 118 -8.44 16.31 -4.45
CA GLU A 118 -8.45 17.73 -4.86
C GLU A 118 -7.78 17.91 -6.23
N GLN A 119 -6.66 17.24 -6.49
CA GLN A 119 -6.02 17.26 -7.81
C GLN A 119 -6.94 16.66 -8.87
N THR A 120 -7.61 15.56 -8.58
CA THR A 120 -8.58 14.94 -9.48
C THR A 120 -9.75 15.86 -9.74
N ALA A 121 -10.29 16.52 -8.71
CA ALA A 121 -11.37 17.49 -8.82
C ALA A 121 -10.97 18.68 -9.70
N ALA A 122 -9.76 19.21 -9.51
CA ALA A 122 -9.24 20.30 -10.33
C ALA A 122 -9.17 19.95 -11.82
N VAL A 123 -8.69 18.74 -12.14
CA VAL A 123 -8.65 18.23 -13.53
C VAL A 123 -10.04 18.08 -14.12
N VAL A 124 -11.00 17.54 -13.36
CA VAL A 124 -12.39 17.36 -13.80
C VAL A 124 -13.04 18.71 -14.06
N TRP A 125 -12.85 19.69 -13.19
CA TRP A 125 -13.43 21.03 -13.35
C TRP A 125 -12.80 21.79 -14.50
N ALA A 126 -11.48 21.76 -14.67
CA ALA A 126 -10.79 22.36 -15.82
C ALA A 126 -11.30 21.79 -17.16
N ARG A 127 -11.54 20.47 -17.22
CA ARG A 127 -12.11 19.82 -18.40
C ARG A 127 -13.56 20.25 -18.65
N GLN A 128 -14.35 20.43 -17.59
CA GLN A 128 -15.74 20.94 -17.73
C GLN A 128 -15.74 22.38 -18.25
N GLU A 129 -14.83 23.22 -17.76
CA GLU A 129 -14.66 24.61 -18.25
C GLU A 129 -14.27 24.63 -19.72
N GLU A 130 -13.30 23.82 -20.14
CA GLU A 130 -12.89 23.71 -21.55
C GLU A 130 -14.06 23.27 -22.45
N MET A 131 -14.84 22.28 -22.01
CA MET A 131 -16.02 21.82 -22.74
C MET A 131 -17.11 22.90 -22.79
N HIS A 132 -17.27 23.69 -21.73
CA HIS A 132 -18.21 24.80 -21.70
C HIS A 132 -17.79 25.89 -22.69
N LYS A 133 -16.50 26.30 -22.69
CA LYS A 133 -15.94 27.26 -23.67
C LYS A 133 -16.12 26.79 -25.11
N LYS A 134 -15.87 25.51 -25.39
CA LYS A 134 -16.10 24.90 -26.73
C LYS A 134 -17.56 24.92 -27.15
N ARG A 135 -18.50 24.88 -26.21
CA ARG A 135 -19.95 24.81 -26.50
C ARG A 135 -20.63 26.17 -26.59
N TYR A 136 -20.20 27.12 -25.77
CA TYR A 136 -20.88 28.40 -25.58
C TYR A 136 -20.01 29.63 -25.92
N GLY A 137 -18.72 29.42 -26.25
CA GLY A 137 -17.75 30.49 -26.46
C GLY A 137 -17.30 31.17 -25.16
N ASP A 138 -16.38 32.10 -25.26
CA ASP A 138 -15.84 32.84 -24.10
C ASP A 138 -16.80 33.92 -23.57
N SER A 139 -17.89 34.21 -24.29
CA SER A 139 -18.90 35.22 -23.90
C SER A 139 -19.83 34.76 -22.77
N VAL A 140 -19.90 33.46 -22.48
CA VAL A 140 -20.71 32.89 -21.38
C VAL A 140 -19.77 32.47 -20.26
N PRO A 141 -19.79 33.15 -19.09
CA PRO A 141 -18.92 32.79 -17.99
C PRO A 141 -19.23 31.37 -17.49
N PHE A 142 -18.19 30.59 -17.34
CA PHE A 142 -18.29 29.25 -16.69
C PHE A 142 -18.41 29.45 -15.20
N VAL A 143 -19.54 29.05 -14.63
CA VAL A 143 -19.70 28.91 -13.18
C VAL A 143 -19.51 27.43 -12.84
N ALA A 144 -18.34 27.12 -12.30
CA ALA A 144 -18.09 25.77 -11.78
C ALA A 144 -19.11 25.45 -10.69
N ASN A 145 -19.96 24.46 -10.92
CA ASN A 145 -20.86 23.97 -9.87
C ASN A 145 -20.04 23.13 -8.88
N ARG A 146 -19.23 23.82 -8.06
CA ARG A 146 -18.38 23.21 -7.01
C ARG A 146 -19.18 22.49 -5.94
N ASN A 147 -20.49 22.77 -5.85
CA ASN A 147 -21.41 22.05 -4.97
C ASN A 147 -21.77 20.65 -5.50
N LYS A 148 -21.44 20.34 -6.76
CA LYS A 148 -21.62 19.01 -7.30
C LYS A 148 -20.32 18.23 -7.12
N LEU A 149 -20.32 17.39 -6.11
CA LEU A 149 -19.19 16.51 -5.81
C LEU A 149 -18.82 15.66 -7.03
N ILE A 150 -17.53 15.47 -7.27
CA ILE A 150 -17.03 14.49 -8.23
C ILE A 150 -17.24 13.07 -7.66
N LYS A 151 -17.03 12.05 -8.49
CA LYS A 151 -17.25 10.66 -8.10
C LYS A 151 -16.41 10.29 -6.88
N GLU A 152 -15.14 10.68 -6.90
CA GLU A 152 -14.15 10.42 -5.85
C GLU A 152 -14.56 11.06 -4.50
N GLN A 153 -15.26 12.15 -4.49
CA GLN A 153 -15.78 12.80 -3.28
C GLN A 153 -17.06 12.12 -2.73
N ASN A 154 -17.63 11.17 -3.44
CA ASN A 154 -18.82 10.40 -3.02
C ASN A 154 -18.48 8.94 -2.70
N GLU A 155 -17.23 8.53 -2.82
CA GLU A 155 -16.77 7.18 -2.50
C GLU A 155 -15.92 7.20 -1.22
N PRO A 156 -15.94 6.12 -0.41
CA PRO A 156 -15.02 6.00 0.71
C PRO A 156 -13.59 5.80 0.22
N HIS A 157 -12.62 6.22 1.03
CA HIS A 157 -11.19 6.14 0.71
C HIS A 157 -10.47 5.27 1.72
N VAL A 158 -9.55 4.43 1.23
CA VAL A 158 -8.75 3.52 2.06
C VAL A 158 -7.76 4.31 2.91
N VAL A 159 -7.97 4.28 4.21
CA VAL A 159 -7.09 4.88 5.22
C VAL A 159 -6.08 3.88 5.76
N LEU A 160 -6.50 2.61 5.94
CA LEU A 160 -5.64 1.51 6.37
C LEU A 160 -5.74 0.39 5.34
N ALA A 161 -4.64 0.08 4.68
CA ALA A 161 -4.60 -0.87 3.56
C ALA A 161 -4.28 -2.32 3.97
N LYS A 162 -3.82 -2.54 5.21
CA LYS A 162 -3.33 -3.85 5.67
C LYS A 162 -3.79 -4.06 7.11
N VAL A 163 -4.95 -4.69 7.26
CA VAL A 163 -5.58 -4.91 8.54
C VAL A 163 -5.73 -6.41 8.75
N SER A 164 -5.35 -6.91 9.92
CA SER A 164 -5.51 -8.31 10.31
C SER A 164 -6.98 -8.68 10.50
N ASP A 165 -7.29 -9.97 10.50
CA ASP A 165 -8.64 -10.48 10.72
C ASP A 165 -9.21 -9.98 12.06
N ASP A 166 -8.42 -10.02 13.14
CA ASP A 166 -8.85 -9.57 14.48
C ASP A 166 -9.19 -8.07 14.48
N ASN A 167 -8.33 -7.26 13.87
CA ASN A 167 -8.57 -5.83 13.76
C ASN A 167 -9.73 -5.50 12.80
N ALA A 168 -9.94 -6.29 11.77
CA ALA A 168 -11.09 -6.13 10.85
C ALA A 168 -12.41 -6.31 11.60
N ILE A 169 -12.53 -7.33 12.46
CA ILE A 169 -13.69 -7.54 13.32
C ILE A 169 -13.91 -6.35 14.26
N ALA A 170 -12.82 -5.83 14.85
CA ALA A 170 -12.90 -4.65 15.71
C ALA A 170 -13.37 -3.40 14.93
N PHE A 171 -12.95 -3.23 13.69
CA PHE A 171 -13.43 -2.14 12.81
C PHE A 171 -14.89 -2.30 12.40
N GLU A 172 -15.38 -3.51 12.16
CA GLU A 172 -16.81 -3.76 11.91
C GLU A 172 -17.67 -3.33 13.09
N LEU A 173 -17.25 -3.66 14.32
CA LEU A 173 -17.92 -3.23 15.54
C LEU A 173 -17.86 -1.71 15.71
N LEU A 174 -16.71 -1.11 15.40
CA LEU A 174 -16.51 0.33 15.48
C LEU A 174 -17.37 1.08 14.44
N SER A 175 -17.52 0.53 13.22
CA SER A 175 -18.38 1.09 12.18
C SER A 175 -19.81 1.29 12.67
N ALA A 176 -20.36 0.30 13.37
CA ALA A 176 -21.71 0.39 13.92
C ALA A 176 -21.88 1.48 14.98
N GLN A 177 -20.79 1.89 15.66
CA GLN A 177 -20.81 2.97 16.67
C GLN A 177 -20.73 4.36 16.05
N PHE A 178 -20.15 4.47 14.84
CA PHE A 178 -19.89 5.75 14.14
C PHE A 178 -20.72 5.88 12.86
N ASP A 179 -22.02 5.63 12.91
CA ASP A 179 -22.98 5.83 11.80
C ASP A 179 -22.56 5.16 10.47
N ASN A 180 -21.84 4.04 10.54
CA ASN A 180 -21.36 3.27 9.38
C ASN A 180 -20.50 4.09 8.39
N VAL A 181 -19.67 4.98 8.89
CA VAL A 181 -18.71 5.76 8.07
C VAL A 181 -17.41 5.01 7.76
N LEU A 182 -17.17 3.91 8.49
CA LEU A 182 -16.08 2.99 8.27
C LEU A 182 -16.60 1.82 7.43
N HIS A 183 -15.82 1.45 6.43
CA HIS A 183 -16.13 0.31 5.57
C HIS A 183 -14.94 -0.63 5.59
N VAL A 184 -15.20 -1.89 5.96
CA VAL A 184 -14.18 -2.95 5.97
C VAL A 184 -14.35 -3.76 4.70
N GLU A 185 -13.31 -3.83 3.89
CA GLU A 185 -13.32 -4.53 2.62
C GLU A 185 -12.24 -5.59 2.58
N HIS A 186 -12.53 -6.73 1.95
CA HIS A 186 -11.51 -7.74 1.68
C HIS A 186 -10.40 -7.16 0.81
N SER A 187 -9.17 -7.34 1.24
CA SER A 187 -7.96 -6.90 0.57
C SER A 187 -6.93 -8.03 0.53
N ARG A 188 -5.77 -7.75 0.00
CA ARG A 188 -4.62 -8.66 -0.01
C ARG A 188 -3.38 -7.89 0.35
N GLN A 189 -2.47 -8.60 1.00
CA GLN A 189 -1.17 -8.08 1.37
C GLN A 189 -0.10 -9.00 0.81
N ARG A 190 0.94 -8.42 0.20
CA ARG A 190 2.13 -9.16 -0.17
C ARG A 190 2.91 -9.55 1.08
N ASP A 191 3.08 -10.83 1.30
CA ASP A 191 3.80 -11.41 2.42
C ASP A 191 5.08 -12.11 1.94
N TYR A 192 6.09 -12.14 2.80
CA TYR A 192 7.40 -12.72 2.54
C TYR A 192 7.79 -13.67 3.68
N PRO A 193 7.19 -14.86 3.74
CA PRO A 193 7.29 -15.75 4.90
C PRO A 193 8.69 -16.29 5.19
N SER A 194 9.59 -16.18 4.22
CA SER A 194 10.98 -16.66 4.35
C SER A 194 12.00 -15.55 4.68
N ARG A 195 11.55 -14.31 4.95
CA ARG A 195 12.47 -13.20 5.23
C ARG A 195 13.21 -13.32 6.55
N THR A 196 12.57 -13.80 7.60
CA THR A 196 13.25 -14.06 8.89
C THR A 196 13.47 -15.55 9.05
N ARG A 197 14.71 -15.95 9.27
CA ARG A 197 15.08 -17.36 9.48
C ARG A 197 16.12 -17.53 10.58
N SER A 198 15.90 -18.50 11.45
CA SER A 198 16.90 -18.97 12.39
C SER A 198 17.75 -20.05 11.74
N VAL A 199 19.06 -19.91 11.83
CA VAL A 199 20.05 -20.81 11.25
C VAL A 199 21.01 -21.29 12.34
N LEU A 200 21.04 -22.59 12.56
CA LEU A 200 22.03 -23.20 13.44
C LEU A 200 23.36 -23.39 12.68
N VAL A 201 24.39 -22.67 13.07
CA VAL A 201 25.73 -22.76 12.50
C VAL A 201 26.62 -23.61 13.40
N ASP A 202 27.05 -24.79 12.92
CA ASP A 202 28.03 -25.61 13.55
C ASP A 202 29.42 -24.97 13.38
N ARG A 203 29.96 -24.43 14.49
CA ARG A 203 31.25 -23.77 14.51
C ARG A 203 32.43 -24.71 14.31
N SER A 204 32.26 -26.05 14.45
CA SER A 204 33.32 -26.98 14.14
C SER A 204 33.76 -26.99 12.69
N THR A 205 32.89 -26.49 11.80
CA THR A 205 33.12 -26.37 10.35
C THR A 205 33.80 -25.05 9.94
N LEU A 206 33.98 -24.12 10.88
CA LEU A 206 34.61 -22.81 10.60
C LEU A 206 36.14 -22.89 10.52
N PRO A 207 36.82 -21.88 9.95
CA PRO A 207 38.28 -21.74 9.95
C PRO A 207 38.87 -21.82 11.37
N LYS A 208 40.10 -22.33 11.48
CA LYS A 208 40.73 -22.61 12.80
C LYS A 208 40.59 -21.51 13.84
N PRO A 209 40.82 -20.23 13.58
CA PRO A 209 40.71 -19.19 14.62
C PRO A 209 39.32 -19.08 15.26
N MET A 210 38.26 -19.44 14.48
CA MET A 210 36.86 -19.29 14.88
C MET A 210 36.21 -20.64 15.21
N ARG A 211 36.96 -21.73 15.05
CA ARG A 211 36.45 -23.08 15.29
C ARG A 211 36.18 -23.31 16.77
N ALA A 212 35.02 -23.82 17.08
CA ALA A 212 34.61 -24.27 18.38
C ALA A 212 33.79 -25.56 18.24
N PHE A 213 33.59 -26.31 19.36
CA PHE A 213 32.85 -27.57 19.35
C PHE A 213 31.36 -27.40 19.73
N ASP A 214 30.84 -26.20 19.54
CA ASP A 214 29.45 -25.86 19.77
C ASP A 214 28.80 -25.35 18.47
N ALA A 215 27.49 -25.23 18.50
CA ALA A 215 26.73 -24.59 17.45
C ALA A 215 26.13 -23.30 18.02
N ILE A 216 26.04 -22.30 17.18
CA ILE A 216 25.40 -20.99 17.47
C ILE A 216 24.17 -20.84 16.61
N GLU A 217 23.08 -20.39 17.20
CA GLU A 217 21.88 -19.97 16.46
C GLU A 217 22.01 -18.51 16.05
N VAL A 218 21.90 -18.26 14.75
CA VAL A 218 21.93 -16.92 14.15
C VAL A 218 20.58 -16.64 13.53
N VAL A 219 19.94 -15.58 13.96
CA VAL A 219 18.69 -15.11 13.35
C VAL A 219 19.04 -14.12 12.25
N ILE A 220 18.62 -14.41 11.03
CA ILE A 220 18.82 -13.56 9.88
C ILE A 220 17.48 -12.95 9.50
N ASP A 221 17.43 -11.64 9.49
CA ASP A 221 16.35 -10.86 8.96
C ASP A 221 16.63 -10.47 7.51
N ASP A 222 15.56 -10.31 6.73
CA ASP A 222 15.61 -9.89 5.33
C ASP A 222 16.38 -10.84 4.39
N VAL A 223 16.30 -12.17 4.69
CA VAL A 223 16.93 -13.21 3.86
C VAL A 223 16.51 -13.04 2.39
N ALA A 224 17.52 -12.96 1.50
CA ALA A 224 17.36 -12.79 0.06
C ALA A 224 16.59 -11.53 -0.36
N GLU A 225 16.45 -10.52 0.50
CA GLU A 225 15.65 -9.31 0.24
C GLU A 225 16.03 -8.63 -1.09
N LEU A 226 17.34 -8.46 -1.36
CA LEU A 226 17.81 -7.80 -2.57
C LEU A 226 17.52 -8.62 -3.84
N ILE A 227 17.39 -9.95 -3.71
CA ILE A 227 17.12 -10.86 -4.83
C ILE A 227 15.62 -10.93 -5.09
N ILE A 228 14.83 -11.22 -4.06
CA ILE A 228 13.37 -11.31 -4.16
C ILE A 228 12.78 -9.94 -4.43
N GLY A 229 13.28 -8.95 -3.71
CA GLY A 229 12.79 -7.58 -3.77
C GLY A 229 11.52 -7.39 -2.97
N ASP A 230 10.81 -6.32 -3.30
CA ASP A 230 9.59 -5.89 -2.65
C ASP A 230 8.62 -5.24 -3.65
N VAL A 231 7.40 -5.00 -3.18
CA VAL A 231 6.39 -4.22 -3.87
C VAL A 231 6.23 -2.86 -3.19
N ARG A 232 5.82 -1.86 -3.96
CA ARG A 232 5.37 -0.57 -3.46
C ARG A 232 3.86 -0.41 -3.71
N ASN A 233 3.19 0.31 -2.82
CA ASN A 233 1.75 0.57 -2.89
C ASN A 233 1.42 1.86 -3.68
N GLU A 234 2.40 2.39 -4.41
CA GLU A 234 2.25 3.61 -5.19
C GLU A 234 2.54 3.35 -6.67
N VAL A 235 1.66 3.80 -7.53
CA VAL A 235 1.83 3.75 -8.99
C VAL A 235 2.40 5.07 -9.47
N TRP A 236 3.59 5.04 -10.05
CA TRP A 236 4.23 6.23 -10.59
C TRP A 236 3.80 6.53 -12.02
N ALA A 237 3.95 7.77 -12.46
CA ALA A 237 3.62 8.19 -13.82
C ALA A 237 4.29 7.34 -14.89
N LYS A 238 5.52 6.87 -14.65
CA LYS A 238 6.25 5.96 -15.57
C LYS A 238 5.57 4.59 -15.73
N ASP A 239 4.90 4.08 -14.69
CA ASP A 239 4.20 2.80 -14.77
C ASP A 239 2.93 2.95 -15.60
N ILE A 240 2.17 4.02 -15.34
CA ILE A 240 0.98 4.35 -16.12
C ILE A 240 1.35 4.56 -17.60
N SER A 241 2.45 5.28 -17.90
CA SER A 241 2.88 5.48 -19.29
C SER A 241 3.32 4.19 -19.98
N ARG A 242 3.91 3.25 -19.23
CA ARG A 242 4.33 1.94 -19.74
C ARG A 242 3.15 1.03 -20.08
N ARG A 243 2.10 1.02 -19.23
CA ARG A 243 0.89 0.21 -19.42
C ARG A 243 -0.33 0.90 -18.81
N PRO A 244 -0.93 1.86 -19.53
CA PRO A 244 -2.09 2.58 -19.02
C PRO A 244 -3.32 1.68 -18.92
N PHE A 245 -4.09 1.85 -17.84
CA PHE A 245 -5.37 1.15 -17.67
C PHE A 245 -6.39 1.53 -18.75
N ARG A 246 -6.34 2.77 -19.25
CA ARG A 246 -7.24 3.25 -20.32
C ARG A 246 -6.45 3.93 -21.43
N THR A 247 -6.66 3.48 -22.67
CA THR A 247 -6.06 4.11 -23.86
C THR A 247 -7.13 4.26 -24.93
N ARG A 248 -7.38 5.50 -25.35
CA ARG A 248 -8.34 5.82 -26.45
C ARG A 248 -9.70 5.13 -26.32
N GLY A 249 -10.22 4.98 -25.08
CA GLY A 249 -11.51 4.34 -24.81
C GLY A 249 -11.47 2.82 -24.60
N LEU A 250 -10.35 2.18 -24.83
CA LEU A 250 -10.12 0.77 -24.49
C LEU A 250 -9.61 0.64 -23.06
N VAL A 251 -10.00 -0.45 -22.40
CA VAL A 251 -9.57 -0.79 -21.04
C VAL A 251 -8.64 -1.99 -21.09
N ASP A 252 -7.40 -1.83 -20.59
CA ASP A 252 -6.49 -2.94 -20.31
C ASP A 252 -6.67 -3.35 -18.84
N LEU A 253 -7.26 -4.50 -18.60
CA LEU A 253 -7.51 -5.02 -17.25
C LEU A 253 -6.23 -5.31 -16.46
N SER A 254 -5.08 -5.43 -17.12
CA SER A 254 -3.77 -5.51 -16.50
C SER A 254 -3.03 -4.15 -16.46
N GLY A 255 -3.65 -3.07 -16.93
CA GLY A 255 -3.07 -1.72 -16.90
C GLY A 255 -2.99 -1.16 -15.47
N TYR A 256 -2.07 -0.23 -15.24
CA TYR A 256 -1.86 0.37 -13.91
C TYR A 256 -2.94 1.39 -13.54
N ARG A 257 -3.38 1.32 -12.28
CA ARG A 257 -4.31 2.27 -11.64
C ARG A 257 -3.72 2.72 -10.32
N ALA A 258 -4.14 3.89 -9.84
CA ALA A 258 -3.89 4.30 -8.46
C ALA A 258 -4.33 3.21 -7.47
N GLY A 259 -3.55 2.98 -6.44
CA GLY A 259 -3.78 1.93 -5.44
C GLY A 259 -3.30 0.52 -5.83
N ASP A 260 -2.69 0.33 -7.02
CA ASP A 260 -2.07 -0.95 -7.35
C ASP A 260 -0.71 -1.12 -6.67
N GLU A 261 -0.40 -2.37 -6.33
CA GLU A 261 0.95 -2.76 -5.98
C GLU A 261 1.82 -2.96 -7.23
N VAL A 262 3.06 -2.48 -7.16
CA VAL A 262 4.03 -2.56 -8.26
C VAL A 262 5.36 -3.07 -7.74
N GLY A 263 5.95 -4.06 -8.40
CA GLY A 263 7.27 -4.56 -8.06
C GLY A 263 8.33 -3.45 -8.12
N GLN A 264 9.02 -3.21 -7.01
CA GLN A 264 9.97 -2.11 -6.85
C GLN A 264 11.38 -2.51 -7.24
N ARG A 265 11.84 -3.67 -6.79
CA ARG A 265 13.17 -4.22 -7.02
C ARG A 265 13.16 -5.76 -7.12
N GLY A 266 14.30 -6.37 -7.43
CA GLY A 266 14.48 -7.81 -7.46
C GLY A 266 13.58 -8.55 -8.44
N ILE A 267 13.22 -9.77 -8.09
CA ILE A 267 12.31 -10.65 -8.85
C ILE A 267 10.91 -10.03 -8.94
N GLU A 268 10.44 -9.39 -7.88
CA GLU A 268 9.16 -8.69 -7.88
C GLU A 268 9.05 -7.70 -9.04
N LYS A 269 10.12 -6.96 -9.33
CA LYS A 269 10.17 -6.00 -10.43
C LYS A 269 10.45 -6.67 -11.78
N SER A 270 11.42 -7.57 -11.85
CA SER A 270 11.86 -8.16 -13.11
C SER A 270 10.79 -9.08 -13.70
N MET A 271 10.02 -9.76 -12.84
CA MET A 271 8.92 -10.65 -13.19
C MET A 271 7.54 -10.02 -13.07
N GLU A 272 7.45 -8.70 -12.92
CA GLU A 272 6.19 -7.94 -12.77
C GLU A 272 5.13 -8.37 -13.79
N ARG A 273 5.49 -8.59 -15.06
CA ARG A 273 4.55 -8.99 -16.11
C ARG A 273 3.97 -10.39 -15.93
N VAL A 274 4.67 -11.26 -15.22
CA VAL A 274 4.26 -12.63 -14.91
C VAL A 274 3.48 -12.68 -13.62
N LEU A 275 4.03 -12.04 -12.60
CA LEU A 275 3.47 -12.03 -11.25
C LEU A 275 2.17 -11.24 -11.16
N ARG A 276 2.03 -10.14 -11.91
CA ARG A 276 0.85 -9.32 -11.90
C ARG A 276 -0.26 -9.94 -12.75
N GLY A 277 -1.41 -10.21 -12.17
CA GLY A 277 -2.57 -10.72 -12.88
C GLY A 277 -3.32 -9.64 -13.69
N ALA A 278 -4.54 -9.98 -14.07
CA ALA A 278 -5.50 -9.07 -14.69
C ALA A 278 -6.78 -9.01 -13.86
N ARG A 279 -7.33 -7.81 -13.69
CA ARG A 279 -8.58 -7.56 -12.98
C ARG A 279 -9.75 -8.24 -13.66
N GLY A 280 -10.75 -8.59 -12.87
CA GLY A 280 -12.07 -8.88 -13.39
C GLY A 280 -12.85 -7.59 -13.69
N LYS A 281 -13.92 -7.73 -14.43
CA LYS A 281 -14.81 -6.64 -14.80
C LYS A 281 -16.25 -7.15 -14.77
N ILE A 282 -17.14 -6.43 -14.08
CA ILE A 282 -18.57 -6.65 -14.10
C ILE A 282 -19.24 -5.40 -14.63
N VAL A 283 -20.13 -5.55 -15.59
CA VAL A 283 -20.95 -4.47 -16.12
C VAL A 283 -22.40 -4.74 -15.71
N LEU A 284 -22.96 -3.84 -14.92
CA LEU A 284 -24.33 -3.92 -14.45
C LEU A 284 -25.19 -2.88 -15.16
N HIS A 285 -26.39 -3.28 -15.54
CA HIS A 285 -27.44 -2.33 -15.91
C HIS A 285 -27.95 -1.58 -14.66
N ARG A 286 -28.57 -0.43 -14.85
CA ARG A 286 -29.16 0.38 -13.75
C ARG A 286 -30.21 -0.38 -12.92
N SER A 287 -30.83 -1.41 -13.47
CA SER A 287 -31.75 -2.31 -12.77
C SER A 287 -31.07 -3.35 -11.88
N GLY A 288 -29.72 -3.36 -11.82
CA GLY A 288 -28.94 -4.39 -11.12
C GLY A 288 -28.64 -5.65 -11.95
N GLN A 289 -29.20 -5.78 -13.16
CA GLN A 289 -28.96 -6.93 -14.02
C GLN A 289 -27.50 -6.92 -14.52
N GLU A 290 -26.80 -8.05 -14.39
CA GLU A 290 -25.47 -8.27 -14.96
C GLU A 290 -25.55 -8.38 -16.49
N LEU A 291 -24.85 -7.49 -17.19
CA LEU A 291 -24.80 -7.45 -18.65
C LEU A 291 -23.58 -8.17 -19.21
N SER A 292 -22.46 -8.09 -18.54
CA SER A 292 -21.26 -8.83 -18.91
C SER A 292 -20.32 -8.98 -17.72
N ARG A 293 -19.57 -10.09 -17.72
CA ARG A 293 -18.54 -10.42 -16.75
C ARG A 293 -17.26 -10.82 -17.48
N THR A 294 -16.15 -10.37 -16.97
CA THR A 294 -14.81 -10.89 -17.27
C THR A 294 -14.22 -11.34 -15.94
N ASP A 295 -13.85 -12.58 -15.84
CA ASP A 295 -13.31 -13.12 -14.60
C ASP A 295 -11.91 -12.58 -14.31
N VAL A 296 -11.56 -12.59 -13.03
CA VAL A 296 -10.21 -12.22 -12.55
C VAL A 296 -9.23 -13.27 -13.04
N GLN A 297 -8.07 -12.82 -13.53
CA GLN A 297 -6.93 -13.67 -13.82
C GLN A 297 -5.83 -13.36 -12.80
N GLY A 298 -5.54 -14.32 -11.92
CA GLY A 298 -4.42 -14.22 -11.00
C GLY A 298 -3.07 -14.17 -11.72
N GLY A 299 -2.09 -13.58 -11.07
CA GLY A 299 -0.71 -13.67 -11.53
C GLY A 299 -0.22 -15.11 -11.56
N ARG A 300 0.75 -15.40 -12.41
CA ARG A 300 1.38 -16.72 -12.49
C ARG A 300 2.52 -16.82 -11.51
N ASP A 301 2.69 -18.00 -10.91
CA ASP A 301 3.78 -18.30 -10.01
C ASP A 301 5.12 -18.31 -10.75
N VAL A 302 6.18 -17.94 -10.03
CA VAL A 302 7.56 -17.93 -10.51
C VAL A 302 8.39 -18.79 -9.56
N GLN A 303 9.01 -19.84 -10.08
CA GLN A 303 9.99 -20.61 -9.35
C GLN A 303 11.39 -20.13 -9.74
N VAL A 304 12.22 -19.83 -8.74
CA VAL A 304 13.61 -19.43 -8.92
C VAL A 304 14.56 -20.58 -8.60
N THR A 305 15.80 -20.47 -9.04
CA THR A 305 16.83 -21.50 -8.80
C THR A 305 17.45 -21.42 -7.40
N LEU A 306 17.15 -20.33 -6.68
CA LEU A 306 17.63 -20.10 -5.32
C LEU A 306 17.19 -21.21 -4.38
N ASP A 307 18.08 -21.60 -3.45
CA ASP A 307 17.78 -22.44 -2.31
C ASP A 307 17.76 -21.55 -1.06
N ILE A 308 16.58 -21.29 -0.52
CA ILE A 308 16.44 -20.31 0.57
C ILE A 308 17.11 -20.76 1.88
N ALA A 309 17.23 -22.08 2.12
CA ALA A 309 17.93 -22.58 3.28
C ALA A 309 19.44 -22.39 3.14
N LEU A 310 19.98 -22.65 1.95
CA LEU A 310 21.38 -22.38 1.64
C LEU A 310 21.68 -20.88 1.65
N GLN A 311 20.80 -20.06 1.11
CA GLN A 311 20.92 -18.59 1.13
C GLN A 311 21.03 -18.08 2.56
N ALA A 312 20.09 -18.46 3.44
CA ALA A 312 20.09 -18.07 4.86
C ALA A 312 21.36 -18.56 5.58
N ARG A 313 21.83 -19.78 5.28
CA ARG A 313 23.07 -20.30 5.86
C ARG A 313 24.31 -19.49 5.43
N VAL A 314 24.39 -19.10 4.17
CA VAL A 314 25.50 -18.26 3.68
C VAL A 314 25.43 -16.87 4.31
N GLU A 315 24.25 -16.28 4.43
CA GLU A 315 24.07 -15.00 5.12
C GLU A 315 24.46 -15.10 6.61
N ALA A 316 24.06 -16.16 7.30
CA ALA A 316 24.46 -16.41 8.69
C ALA A 316 25.97 -16.52 8.85
N VAL A 317 26.64 -17.25 7.97
CA VAL A 317 28.11 -17.38 7.99
C VAL A 317 28.80 -16.03 7.71
N MET A 318 28.21 -15.19 6.91
CA MET A 318 28.72 -13.85 6.60
C MET A 318 28.23 -12.76 7.57
N SER A 319 27.45 -13.10 8.58
CA SER A 319 26.97 -12.13 9.57
C SER A 319 28.10 -11.65 10.49
N PRO A 320 28.00 -10.43 11.03
CA PRO A 320 28.96 -9.93 12.02
C PRO A 320 29.04 -10.79 13.29
N GLU A 321 27.97 -11.49 13.66
CA GLU A 321 27.90 -12.33 14.85
C GLU A 321 28.91 -13.47 14.85
N LEU A 322 29.28 -13.99 13.67
CA LEU A 322 30.32 -14.99 13.53
C LEU A 322 31.72 -14.39 13.38
N GLY A 323 31.84 -13.08 13.18
CA GLY A 323 33.11 -12.37 13.11
C GLY A 323 33.98 -12.70 11.88
N LEU A 324 33.47 -13.46 10.88
CA LEU A 324 34.21 -13.76 9.65
C LEU A 324 34.39 -12.54 8.76
N MET A 325 33.43 -11.61 8.80
CA MET A 325 33.38 -10.43 7.95
C MET A 325 33.82 -9.16 8.67
N GLU A 326 34.78 -9.29 9.57
CA GLU A 326 35.45 -8.16 10.24
C GLU A 326 36.94 -8.43 10.42
N VAL A 327 37.70 -7.35 10.61
CA VAL A 327 39.14 -7.45 10.86
C VAL A 327 39.39 -8.07 12.24
N GLN A 328 40.05 -9.21 12.27
CA GLN A 328 40.34 -9.99 13.47
C GLN A 328 41.82 -9.80 13.91
N ALA A 329 42.13 -10.10 15.16
CA ALA A 329 43.47 -9.95 15.76
C ALA A 329 44.58 -10.78 15.04
N TRP A 330 44.21 -11.85 14.35
CA TRP A 330 45.13 -12.69 13.56
C TRP A 330 45.40 -12.20 12.13
N HIS A 331 44.73 -11.12 11.69
CA HIS A 331 45.00 -10.50 10.39
C HIS A 331 46.32 -9.69 10.49
N ASN A 332 47.45 -10.42 10.52
CA ASN A 332 48.78 -9.79 10.53
C ASN A 332 48.91 -8.92 9.29
N ASN A 333 49.28 -7.67 9.46
CA ASN A 333 49.41 -6.60 8.44
C ASN A 333 48.08 -5.93 8.05
N ALA A 334 47.03 -6.05 8.82
CA ALA A 334 45.80 -5.31 8.57
C ALA A 334 46.06 -3.81 8.74
N LEU A 335 45.83 -3.02 7.69
CA LEU A 335 45.88 -1.56 7.76
C LEU A 335 44.68 -0.96 8.48
N LEU A 336 43.68 -1.82 8.75
CA LEU A 336 42.42 -1.44 9.38
C LEU A 336 42.39 -1.90 10.85
N PRO A 337 41.77 -1.15 11.77
CA PRO A 337 41.57 -1.57 13.15
C PRO A 337 40.82 -2.89 13.28
N ILE A 338 41.07 -3.66 14.35
CA ILE A 338 40.33 -4.85 14.70
C ILE A 338 38.86 -4.46 14.89
N GLY A 339 37.93 -5.30 14.39
CA GLY A 339 36.47 -5.07 14.39
C GLY A 339 35.99 -4.21 13.22
N THR A 340 36.86 -3.76 12.32
CA THR A 340 36.43 -3.03 11.11
C THR A 340 35.67 -4.00 10.20
N PRO A 341 34.41 -3.68 9.80
CA PRO A 341 33.63 -4.52 8.90
C PRO A 341 34.31 -4.66 7.53
N LEU A 342 34.35 -5.89 7.02
CA LEU A 342 34.86 -6.21 5.69
C LEU A 342 33.71 -6.29 4.69
N ARG A 343 34.01 -5.95 3.44
CA ARG A 343 33.07 -6.12 2.34
C ARG A 343 33.35 -7.43 1.61
N GLY A 344 32.31 -8.18 1.33
CA GLY A 344 32.45 -9.45 0.64
C GLY A 344 31.19 -9.85 -0.12
N ALA A 345 31.35 -10.77 -1.04
CA ALA A 345 30.25 -11.39 -1.75
C ALA A 345 30.51 -12.88 -1.95
N VAL A 346 29.44 -13.68 -1.88
CA VAL A 346 29.44 -15.13 -2.15
C VAL A 346 28.39 -15.42 -3.20
N VAL A 347 28.78 -16.19 -4.22
CA VAL A 347 27.86 -16.77 -5.19
C VAL A 347 28.07 -18.28 -5.21
N VAL A 348 27.01 -19.04 -4.96
CA VAL A 348 27.03 -20.50 -5.03
C VAL A 348 26.31 -20.94 -6.29
N LEU A 349 27.06 -21.64 -7.16
CA LEU A 349 26.58 -22.16 -8.43
C LEU A 349 26.54 -23.69 -8.39
N ASP A 350 25.51 -24.25 -8.99
CA ASP A 350 25.46 -25.66 -9.33
C ASP A 350 26.36 -25.91 -10.53
N VAL A 351 27.30 -26.86 -10.41
CA VAL A 351 28.31 -27.10 -11.46
C VAL A 351 27.74 -27.80 -12.69
N GLU A 352 26.65 -28.55 -12.56
CA GLU A 352 26.05 -29.29 -13.67
C GLU A 352 25.05 -28.40 -14.44
N THR A 353 24.23 -27.63 -13.71
CA THR A 353 23.15 -26.84 -14.32
C THR A 353 23.52 -25.37 -14.50
N SER A 354 24.60 -24.88 -13.88
CA SER A 354 25.00 -23.48 -13.82
C SER A 354 23.97 -22.57 -13.13
N GLU A 355 23.06 -23.15 -12.37
CA GLU A 355 22.04 -22.42 -11.65
C GLU A 355 22.62 -21.74 -10.40
N VAL A 356 22.19 -20.49 -10.14
CA VAL A 356 22.54 -19.80 -8.90
C VAL A 356 21.70 -20.38 -7.75
N ARG A 357 22.38 -20.94 -6.74
CA ARG A 357 21.77 -21.53 -5.54
C ARG A 357 21.72 -20.57 -4.38
N ALA A 358 22.73 -19.72 -4.23
CA ALA A 358 22.77 -18.64 -3.25
C ALA A 358 23.60 -17.46 -3.79
N MET A 359 23.25 -16.26 -3.39
CA MET A 359 24.00 -15.05 -3.72
C MET A 359 23.86 -14.04 -2.58
N VAL A 360 24.96 -13.74 -1.91
CA VAL A 360 25.02 -12.89 -0.70
C VAL A 360 26.08 -11.82 -0.87
N SER A 361 25.81 -10.63 -0.42
CA SER A 361 26.80 -9.56 -0.25
C SER A 361 26.71 -8.96 1.14
N THR A 362 27.86 -8.58 1.71
CA THR A 362 27.93 -7.95 3.03
C THR A 362 28.86 -6.72 2.99
N PRO A 363 28.51 -5.62 3.69
CA PRO A 363 27.20 -5.36 4.26
C PRO A 363 26.12 -5.32 3.16
N ALA A 364 24.89 -5.74 3.48
CA ALA A 364 23.77 -5.57 2.57
C ALA A 364 23.53 -4.07 2.36
N LEU A 365 23.52 -3.63 1.11
CA LEU A 365 23.19 -2.24 0.77
C LEU A 365 21.67 -2.06 0.92
N ARG A 366 21.24 -1.62 2.10
CA ARG A 366 19.81 -1.50 2.42
C ARG A 366 19.17 -0.26 1.77
N ASP A 367 19.91 0.85 1.59
CA ASP A 367 19.42 2.06 0.90
C ASP A 367 20.55 2.91 0.31
N LYS A 368 20.19 3.74 -0.70
CA LYS A 368 21.10 4.72 -1.29
C LYS A 368 21.54 5.85 -0.33
N HIS A 369 20.95 5.90 0.86
CA HIS A 369 21.27 6.89 1.89
C HIS A 369 22.39 6.42 2.85
N ASP A 370 22.80 5.13 2.77
CA ASP A 370 23.89 4.59 3.61
C ASP A 370 25.25 4.62 2.90
N VAL A 371 25.37 5.37 1.80
CA VAL A 371 26.63 5.57 1.06
C VAL A 371 27.01 7.05 1.16
N ASP A 372 27.52 7.44 2.32
CA ASP A 372 28.40 8.60 2.51
C ASP A 372 29.69 8.18 3.22
#